data_afa5e5b3d8e4af03ec03b49969732ce3
#
_entry.id   afa5e5b3d8e4af03ec03b49969732ce3
#
_cell.length_a   1.000
_cell.length_b   1.000
_cell.length_c   1.000
_cell.angle_alpha   90.00
_cell.angle_beta   90.00
_cell.angle_gamma   90.00
#
_symmetry.space_group_name_H-M   'P 1'
#
loop_
_entity.id
_entity.type
_entity.pdbx_description
1 polymer ?
#
loop_
_entity_poly.entity_id
_entity_poly.type
_entity_poly.pdbx_seq_one_letter_code
_entity_poly.pdbx_strand_id
1 'polypeptide(L)'
;MDRCLGCRLRPWIIAALAGDDGKVSSQLMPFVTRLSAAEDHDQVRRWLHRGAAMTVLREMAQGRAPIEHSTLDEAAGEHRARATSVEHLRRLLVAAEVLPKRDEHLTRLERDIRTRLTALDPEDATVLRRFVTWYTLPRTRLRIAQGRDPEGTCRLARNSLTGPSRFLTHLRNRGITLSAMGQGDLEAWAAENPGYVIATVIFLRWARRQRLVPVLELPKQQMNTPRQFSDAEDQWTIAKRCLTDNSLPHRLRLVGALVLLYGQQASTIARLRRTDVTNTSGLISIRLGRDAVVLDEPLATIAAELAAAAVPDAQPRGIARAFNAEGDGWLFSGRGPGKPLGEAALRQDLTKLGIRTRSGRNTALLALARDVPPMVLCDLLGVGSSTAERWRGYAGGAWATYASTGPH
;
A
#
# COMPACT_ATOMS: atom_id res chain seq x y z
N MET A 1 43.19 -4.16 28.11
CA MET A 1 42.13 -3.11 27.97
C MET A 1 41.01 -3.68 27.12
N ASP A 2 39.93 -4.07 27.75
CA ASP A 2 38.75 -4.55 27.02
C ASP A 2 38.04 -3.38 26.33
N ARG A 3 38.11 -3.37 25.00
CA ARG A 3 37.37 -2.37 24.20
C ARG A 3 35.89 -2.62 24.35
N CYS A 4 35.11 -1.56 24.57
CA CYS A 4 33.65 -1.65 24.64
C CYS A 4 33.05 -2.25 23.34
N LEU A 5 31.83 -2.79 23.42
CA LEU A 5 31.14 -3.40 22.28
C LEU A 5 31.07 -2.47 21.06
N GLY A 6 30.85 -1.16 21.27
CA GLY A 6 30.87 -0.17 20.21
C GLY A 6 32.20 -0.07 19.47
N CYS A 7 33.32 -0.12 20.20
CA CYS A 7 34.66 -0.09 19.57
C CYS A 7 34.99 -1.37 18.79
N ARG A 8 34.33 -2.50 19.11
CA ARG A 8 34.53 -3.80 18.41
C ARG A 8 33.57 -3.98 17.23
N LEU A 9 32.49 -3.22 17.16
CA LEU A 9 31.45 -3.43 16.15
C LEU A 9 31.97 -3.23 14.73
N ARG A 10 32.65 -2.11 14.46
CA ARG A 10 33.18 -1.81 13.12
C ARG A 10 34.20 -2.85 12.63
N PRO A 11 35.20 -3.30 13.41
CA PRO A 11 36.07 -4.38 13.03
C PRO A 11 35.31 -5.68 12.70
N TRP A 12 34.26 -6.01 13.44
CA TRP A 12 33.43 -7.18 13.16
C TRP A 12 32.68 -7.09 11.86
N ILE A 13 32.08 -5.92 11.58
CA ILE A 13 31.39 -5.69 10.30
C ILE A 13 32.38 -5.82 9.15
N ILE A 14 33.56 -5.22 9.27
CA ILE A 14 34.63 -5.32 8.27
C ILE A 14 35.03 -6.77 8.06
N ALA A 15 35.29 -7.52 9.12
CA ALA A 15 35.66 -8.93 9.02
C ALA A 15 34.55 -9.80 8.40
N ALA A 16 33.29 -9.49 8.66
CA ALA A 16 32.14 -10.22 8.10
C ALA A 16 31.89 -9.94 6.62
N LEU A 17 32.36 -8.79 6.12
CA LEU A 17 32.12 -8.27 4.76
C LEU A 17 33.42 -8.04 3.96
N ALA A 18 34.56 -8.53 4.48
CA ALA A 18 35.83 -8.51 3.75
C ALA A 18 35.80 -9.52 2.60
N GLY A 19 36.35 -9.12 1.47
CA GLY A 19 36.68 -10.01 0.37
C GLY A 19 37.92 -10.88 0.67
N ASP A 20 38.34 -11.66 -0.30
CA ASP A 20 39.49 -12.53 -0.20
C ASP A 20 40.81 -11.75 0.02
N ASP A 21 40.83 -10.48 -0.31
CA ASP A 21 41.91 -9.51 -0.08
C ASP A 21 41.91 -8.90 1.35
N GLY A 22 40.99 -9.32 2.21
CA GLY A 22 40.81 -8.82 3.57
C GLY A 22 40.23 -7.40 3.64
N LYS A 23 39.80 -6.81 2.51
CA LYS A 23 39.23 -5.44 2.44
C LYS A 23 37.76 -5.49 2.06
N VAL A 24 37.02 -4.51 2.53
CA VAL A 24 35.61 -4.32 2.10
C VAL A 24 35.62 -3.51 0.79
N SER A 25 34.81 -3.95 -0.17
CA SER A 25 34.58 -3.20 -1.42
C SER A 25 34.19 -1.76 -1.13
N SER A 26 34.76 -0.81 -1.89
CA SER A 26 34.42 0.62 -1.79
C SER A 26 32.93 0.88 -1.96
N GLN A 27 32.25 0.09 -2.79
CA GLN A 27 30.81 0.18 -3.02
C GLN A 27 30.00 -0.15 -1.76
N LEU A 28 30.49 -1.04 -0.87
CA LEU A 28 29.82 -1.40 0.39
C LEU A 28 30.18 -0.49 1.56
N MET A 29 31.15 0.40 1.42
CA MET A 29 31.60 1.26 2.52
C MET A 29 30.49 2.15 3.11
N PRO A 30 29.57 2.76 2.32
CA PRO A 30 28.46 3.53 2.88
C PRO A 30 27.55 2.67 3.77
N PHE A 31 27.33 1.40 3.40
CA PHE A 31 26.56 0.44 4.19
C PHE A 31 27.28 0.09 5.51
N VAL A 32 28.59 -0.19 5.46
CA VAL A 32 29.41 -0.46 6.64
C VAL A 32 29.38 0.72 7.60
N THR A 33 29.51 1.94 7.09
CA THR A 33 29.50 3.17 7.90
C THR A 33 28.16 3.32 8.65
N ARG A 34 27.03 3.18 7.95
CA ARG A 34 25.71 3.26 8.60
C ARG A 34 25.46 2.13 9.58
N LEU A 35 25.89 0.90 9.26
CA LEU A 35 25.73 -0.24 10.15
C LEU A 35 26.59 -0.10 11.40
N SER A 36 27.78 0.51 11.30
CA SER A 36 28.67 0.78 12.43
C SER A 36 28.14 1.86 13.38
N ALA A 37 27.25 2.72 12.91
CA ALA A 37 26.59 3.75 13.71
C ALA A 37 25.32 3.25 14.43
N ALA A 38 24.99 1.96 14.32
CA ALA A 38 23.81 1.40 14.98
C ALA A 38 23.98 1.40 16.51
N GLU A 39 22.95 1.81 17.25
CA GLU A 39 22.94 1.84 18.72
C GLU A 39 22.88 0.43 19.34
N ASP A 40 22.14 -0.51 18.71
CA ASP A 40 22.00 -1.89 19.19
C ASP A 40 23.08 -2.79 18.55
N HIS A 41 24.24 -2.79 19.17
CA HIS A 41 25.41 -3.55 18.72
C HIS A 41 25.16 -5.07 18.73
N ASP A 42 24.44 -5.58 19.71
CA ASP A 42 24.13 -7.01 19.81
C ASP A 42 23.20 -7.47 18.70
N GLN A 43 22.27 -6.61 18.28
CA GLN A 43 21.37 -6.93 17.19
C GLN A 43 22.13 -6.93 15.84
N VAL A 44 23.03 -5.98 15.61
CA VAL A 44 23.91 -5.99 14.43
C VAL A 44 24.70 -7.27 14.38
N ARG A 45 25.34 -7.66 15.51
CA ARG A 45 26.10 -8.89 15.61
C ARG A 45 25.24 -10.12 15.26
N ARG A 46 24.07 -10.26 15.87
CA ARG A 46 23.15 -11.39 15.58
C ARG A 46 22.71 -11.42 14.12
N TRP A 47 22.49 -10.25 13.52
CA TRP A 47 22.08 -10.14 12.12
C TRP A 47 23.23 -10.55 11.17
N LEU A 48 24.49 -10.16 11.46
CA LEU A 48 25.66 -10.53 10.67
C LEU A 48 25.94 -12.05 10.68
N HIS A 49 25.47 -12.78 11.70
CA HIS A 49 25.73 -14.22 11.82
C HIS A 49 24.62 -15.10 11.24
N ARG A 50 23.43 -14.59 10.93
CA ARG A 50 22.28 -15.44 10.58
C ARG A 50 21.50 -14.95 9.36
N GLY A 51 21.03 -15.94 8.58
CA GLY A 51 19.96 -15.77 7.60
C GLY A 51 20.41 -15.63 6.15
N ALA A 52 19.48 -15.89 5.24
CA ALA A 52 19.68 -15.86 3.80
C ALA A 52 20.19 -14.52 3.26
N ALA A 53 19.82 -13.41 3.90
CA ALA A 53 20.27 -12.07 3.53
C ALA A 53 21.80 -11.92 3.69
N MET A 54 22.36 -12.49 4.77
CA MET A 54 23.81 -12.42 5.01
C MET A 54 24.61 -13.30 4.06
N THR A 55 24.07 -14.44 3.65
CA THR A 55 24.71 -15.27 2.62
C THR A 55 24.88 -14.47 1.33
N VAL A 56 23.80 -13.83 0.86
CA VAL A 56 23.83 -13.02 -0.37
C VAL A 56 24.77 -11.82 -0.21
N LEU A 57 24.72 -11.14 0.93
CA LEU A 57 25.58 -9.98 1.17
C LEU A 57 27.08 -10.38 1.19
N ARG A 58 27.41 -11.55 1.74
CA ARG A 58 28.80 -12.06 1.70
C ARG A 58 29.24 -12.42 0.28
N GLU A 59 28.40 -13.05 -0.52
CA GLU A 59 28.71 -13.34 -1.92
C GLU A 59 28.99 -12.06 -2.71
N MET A 60 28.17 -11.01 -2.49
CA MET A 60 28.41 -9.68 -3.03
C MET A 60 29.72 -9.07 -2.52
N ALA A 61 29.98 -9.15 -1.22
CA ALA A 61 31.18 -8.59 -0.60
C ALA A 61 32.48 -9.24 -1.09
N GLN A 62 32.41 -10.55 -1.36
CA GLN A 62 33.52 -11.37 -1.86
C GLN A 62 33.66 -11.32 -3.41
N GLY A 63 32.87 -10.49 -4.08
CA GLY A 63 32.90 -10.37 -5.54
C GLY A 63 32.38 -11.59 -6.31
N ARG A 64 31.79 -12.56 -5.62
CA ARG A 64 31.19 -13.76 -6.27
C ARG A 64 29.82 -13.47 -6.90
N ALA A 65 29.17 -12.40 -6.47
CA ALA A 65 27.94 -11.92 -7.07
C ALA A 65 27.98 -10.38 -7.22
N PRO A 66 27.39 -9.81 -8.29
CA PRO A 66 27.37 -8.37 -8.47
C PRO A 66 26.48 -7.69 -7.41
N ILE A 67 26.86 -6.46 -6.99
CA ILE A 67 26.09 -5.66 -6.05
C ILE A 67 24.97 -4.96 -6.84
N GLU A 68 23.93 -5.71 -7.16
CA GLU A 68 22.82 -5.26 -8.00
C GLU A 68 21.48 -5.78 -7.48
N HIS A 69 20.40 -5.14 -7.95
CA HIS A 69 19.05 -5.60 -7.66
C HIS A 69 18.73 -6.98 -8.22
N SER A 70 19.29 -7.34 -9.36
CA SER A 70 19.17 -8.65 -10.03
C SER A 70 19.60 -9.79 -9.13
N THR A 71 20.76 -9.68 -8.49
CA THR A 71 21.28 -10.66 -7.52
C THR A 71 20.32 -10.89 -6.36
N LEU A 72 19.75 -9.82 -5.82
CA LEU A 72 18.74 -9.90 -4.75
C LEU A 72 17.41 -10.47 -5.25
N ASP A 73 17.05 -10.24 -6.51
CA ASP A 73 15.85 -10.81 -7.12
C ASP A 73 15.94 -12.32 -7.28
N GLU A 74 17.09 -12.81 -7.73
CA GLU A 74 17.39 -14.25 -7.85
C GLU A 74 17.44 -14.91 -6.48
N ALA A 75 18.15 -14.28 -5.53
CA ALA A 75 18.30 -14.79 -4.18
C ALA A 75 17.01 -14.84 -3.37
N ALA A 76 16.03 -13.99 -3.66
CA ALA A 76 14.73 -14.00 -2.98
C ALA A 76 14.00 -15.33 -3.15
N GLY A 77 14.12 -15.99 -4.31
CA GLY A 77 13.50 -17.29 -4.60
C GLY A 77 11.99 -17.29 -4.34
N GLU A 78 11.40 -18.48 -4.23
CA GLU A 78 9.96 -18.66 -4.01
C GLU A 78 9.56 -18.69 -2.53
N HIS A 79 10.48 -18.94 -1.61
CA HIS A 79 10.20 -19.05 -0.18
C HIS A 79 9.96 -17.68 0.47
N ARG A 80 8.77 -17.47 0.98
CA ARG A 80 8.30 -16.20 1.58
C ARG A 80 9.24 -15.65 2.67
N ALA A 81 9.76 -16.49 3.55
CA ALA A 81 10.66 -16.06 4.63
C ALA A 81 12.01 -15.57 4.08
N ARG A 82 12.57 -16.29 3.08
CA ARG A 82 13.80 -15.89 2.38
C ARG A 82 13.59 -14.59 1.62
N ALA A 83 12.50 -14.48 0.85
CA ALA A 83 12.15 -13.27 0.13
C ALA A 83 12.00 -12.05 1.07
N THR A 84 11.41 -12.23 2.26
CA THR A 84 11.28 -11.16 3.26
C THR A 84 12.64 -10.69 3.79
N SER A 85 13.55 -11.63 4.07
CA SER A 85 14.89 -11.33 4.57
C SER A 85 15.74 -10.60 3.53
N VAL A 86 15.75 -11.08 2.28
CA VAL A 86 16.46 -10.46 1.16
C VAL A 86 15.89 -9.08 0.83
N GLU A 87 14.57 -8.91 0.89
CA GLU A 87 13.92 -7.62 0.69
C GLU A 87 14.27 -6.62 1.81
N HIS A 88 14.45 -7.10 3.04
CA HIS A 88 14.94 -6.25 4.12
C HIS A 88 16.37 -5.77 3.84
N LEU A 89 17.28 -6.68 3.42
CA LEU A 89 18.64 -6.31 3.00
C LEU A 89 18.62 -5.28 1.86
N ARG A 90 17.79 -5.50 0.82
CA ARG A 90 17.64 -4.54 -0.30
C ARG A 90 17.35 -3.13 0.19
N ARG A 91 16.39 -3.00 1.13
CA ARG A 91 16.02 -1.68 1.68
C ARG A 91 17.17 -1.03 2.43
N LEU A 92 17.96 -1.80 3.16
CA LEU A 92 19.14 -1.30 3.85
C LEU A 92 20.20 -0.81 2.85
N LEU A 93 20.47 -1.59 1.79
CA LEU A 93 21.43 -1.22 0.74
C LEU A 93 20.97 0.04 -0.04
N VAL A 94 19.67 0.15 -0.34
CA VAL A 94 19.11 1.36 -0.96
C VAL A 94 19.17 2.56 -0.01
N ALA A 95 18.89 2.36 1.28
CA ALA A 95 18.98 3.42 2.28
C ALA A 95 20.44 3.86 2.51
N ALA A 96 21.41 2.98 2.32
CA ALA A 96 22.83 3.29 2.36
C ALA A 96 23.37 3.84 1.03
N GLU A 97 22.51 4.04 0.02
CA GLU A 97 22.90 4.52 -1.32
C GLU A 97 23.87 3.58 -2.08
N VAL A 98 23.99 2.33 -1.63
CA VAL A 98 24.73 1.27 -2.34
C VAL A 98 23.99 0.81 -3.58
N LEU A 99 22.66 0.72 -3.48
CA LEU A 99 21.79 0.42 -4.61
C LEU A 99 20.92 1.62 -4.96
N PRO A 100 20.63 1.86 -6.24
CA PRO A 100 19.73 2.94 -6.66
C PRO A 100 18.31 2.68 -6.18
N LYS A 101 17.52 3.75 -5.98
CA LYS A 101 16.09 3.64 -5.69
C LYS A 101 15.35 3.08 -6.91
N ARG A 102 14.50 2.06 -6.73
CA ARG A 102 13.57 1.56 -7.74
C ARG A 102 12.17 1.36 -7.14
N ASP A 103 11.14 1.31 -7.98
CA ASP A 103 9.80 0.96 -7.54
C ASP A 103 9.66 -0.57 -7.42
N GLU A 104 9.85 -1.08 -6.20
CA GLU A 104 9.76 -2.51 -5.90
C GLU A 104 8.37 -3.09 -6.17
N HIS A 105 7.31 -2.29 -6.04
CA HIS A 105 5.96 -2.76 -6.31
C HIS A 105 5.73 -2.96 -7.80
N LEU A 106 6.25 -2.04 -8.63
CA LEU A 106 6.18 -2.16 -10.08
C LEU A 106 7.03 -3.33 -10.60
N THR A 107 8.24 -3.49 -10.08
CA THR A 107 9.13 -4.62 -10.44
C THR A 107 8.50 -5.97 -10.10
N ARG A 108 7.86 -6.08 -8.94
CA ARG A 108 7.11 -7.29 -8.56
C ARG A 108 5.91 -7.53 -9.48
N LEU A 109 5.18 -6.48 -9.82
CA LEU A 109 4.07 -6.59 -10.77
C LEU A 109 4.55 -7.12 -12.13
N GLU A 110 5.66 -6.59 -12.64
CA GLU A 110 6.22 -7.03 -13.92
C GLU A 110 6.72 -8.48 -13.88
N ARG A 111 7.26 -8.93 -12.75
CA ARG A 111 7.61 -10.35 -12.54
C ARG A 111 6.36 -11.24 -12.51
N ASP A 112 5.34 -10.87 -11.74
CA ASP A 112 4.08 -11.61 -11.66
C ASP A 112 3.40 -11.71 -13.05
N ILE A 113 3.49 -10.64 -13.85
CA ILE A 113 2.99 -10.63 -15.22
C ILE A 113 3.75 -11.65 -16.08
N ARG A 114 5.08 -11.69 -16.02
CA ARG A 114 5.89 -12.65 -16.76
C ARG A 114 5.52 -14.09 -16.41
N THR A 115 5.48 -14.41 -15.12
CA THR A 115 5.07 -15.75 -14.63
C THR A 115 3.67 -16.12 -15.12
N ARG A 116 2.74 -15.18 -15.10
CA ARG A 116 1.38 -15.42 -15.59
C ARG A 116 1.33 -15.67 -17.09
N LEU A 117 2.11 -14.93 -17.88
CA LEU A 117 2.18 -15.10 -19.33
C LEU A 117 2.82 -16.44 -19.72
N THR A 118 3.81 -16.93 -18.97
CA THR A 118 4.42 -18.24 -19.22
C THR A 118 3.50 -19.41 -18.87
N ALA A 119 2.50 -19.21 -18.03
CA ALA A 119 1.52 -20.23 -17.66
C ALA A 119 0.32 -20.31 -18.62
N LEU A 120 0.22 -19.42 -19.60
CA LEU A 120 -0.84 -19.39 -20.60
C LEU A 120 -0.38 -20.05 -21.91
N ASP A 121 -1.36 -20.47 -22.70
CA ASP A 121 -1.11 -20.83 -24.10
C ASP A 121 -0.46 -19.66 -24.86
N PRO A 122 0.46 -19.91 -25.80
CA PRO A 122 1.20 -18.87 -26.52
C PRO A 122 0.34 -17.80 -27.21
N GLU A 123 -0.81 -18.19 -27.78
CA GLU A 123 -1.74 -17.25 -28.42
C GLU A 123 -2.41 -16.35 -27.40
N ASP A 124 -2.93 -16.95 -26.31
CA ASP A 124 -3.56 -16.23 -25.20
C ASP A 124 -2.57 -15.32 -24.48
N ALA A 125 -1.33 -15.80 -24.27
CA ALA A 125 -0.24 -15.02 -23.73
C ALA A 125 0.09 -13.80 -24.60
N THR A 126 0.01 -13.93 -25.91
CA THR A 126 0.25 -12.84 -26.85
C THR A 126 -0.82 -11.76 -26.73
N VAL A 127 -2.09 -12.14 -26.66
CA VAL A 127 -3.19 -11.20 -26.48
C VAL A 127 -3.09 -10.49 -25.10
N LEU A 128 -2.87 -11.27 -24.04
CA LEU A 128 -2.75 -10.71 -22.70
C LEU A 128 -1.52 -9.81 -22.57
N ARG A 129 -0.38 -10.14 -23.20
CA ARG A 129 0.81 -9.30 -23.26
C ARG A 129 0.52 -7.95 -23.90
N ARG A 130 -0.21 -7.91 -25.01
CA ARG A 130 -0.66 -6.66 -25.65
C ARG A 130 -1.52 -5.82 -24.72
N PHE A 131 -2.49 -6.43 -24.03
CA PHE A 131 -3.32 -5.74 -23.04
C PHE A 131 -2.49 -5.17 -21.89
N VAL A 132 -1.54 -5.93 -21.36
CA VAL A 132 -0.64 -5.49 -20.30
C VAL A 132 0.22 -4.31 -20.75
N THR A 133 0.88 -4.45 -21.90
CA THR A 133 1.84 -3.47 -22.42
C THR A 133 1.17 -2.13 -22.75
N TRP A 134 0.01 -2.18 -23.38
CA TRP A 134 -0.63 -0.98 -23.94
C TRP A 134 -1.76 -0.43 -23.09
N TYR A 135 -2.25 -1.18 -22.11
CA TYR A 135 -3.36 -0.73 -21.26
C TYR A 135 -3.02 -0.73 -19.77
N THR A 136 -2.56 -1.87 -19.22
CA THR A 136 -2.44 -2.01 -17.76
C THR A 136 -1.21 -1.27 -17.22
N LEU A 137 -0.01 -1.54 -17.74
CA LEU A 137 1.25 -0.93 -17.25
C LEU A 137 1.29 0.59 -17.42
N PRO A 138 0.93 1.18 -18.58
CA PRO A 138 0.93 2.63 -18.72
C PRO A 138 0.01 3.34 -17.72
N ARG A 139 -1.20 2.79 -17.50
CA ARG A 139 -2.13 3.34 -16.50
C ARG A 139 -1.63 3.19 -15.07
N THR A 140 -0.99 2.08 -14.77
CA THR A 140 -0.39 1.82 -13.45
C THR A 140 0.72 2.83 -13.19
N ARG A 141 1.65 2.99 -14.13
CA ARG A 141 2.76 3.96 -14.03
C ARG A 141 2.26 5.40 -13.92
N LEU A 142 1.27 5.79 -14.74
CA LEU A 142 0.66 7.12 -14.67
C LEU A 142 0.03 7.40 -13.30
N ARG A 143 -0.72 6.45 -12.74
CA ARG A 143 -1.31 6.60 -11.41
C ARG A 143 -0.26 6.75 -10.30
N ILE A 144 0.82 5.98 -10.38
CA ILE A 144 1.95 6.11 -9.44
C ILE A 144 2.61 7.49 -9.59
N ALA A 145 2.85 7.94 -10.82
CA ALA A 145 3.41 9.27 -11.09
C ALA A 145 2.51 10.42 -10.59
N GLN A 146 1.18 10.20 -10.57
CA GLN A 146 0.19 11.11 -9.99
C GLN A 146 0.10 11.02 -8.45
N GLY A 147 1.05 10.35 -7.79
CA GLY A 147 1.10 10.23 -6.33
C GLY A 147 0.17 9.17 -5.72
N ARG A 148 -0.48 8.32 -6.56
CA ARG A 148 -1.25 7.19 -6.03
C ARG A 148 -0.33 6.15 -5.40
N ASP A 149 -0.89 5.43 -4.40
CA ASP A 149 -0.19 4.34 -3.72
C ASP A 149 0.40 3.31 -4.70
N PRO A 150 1.74 3.16 -4.78
CA PRO A 150 2.35 2.15 -5.63
C PRO A 150 1.91 0.73 -5.28
N GLU A 151 1.85 0.37 -3.98
CA GLU A 151 1.43 -0.96 -3.54
C GLU A 151 -0.01 -1.27 -3.93
N GLY A 152 -0.94 -0.40 -3.56
CA GLY A 152 -2.36 -0.56 -3.89
C GLY A 152 -2.62 -0.51 -5.39
N THR A 153 -1.92 0.39 -6.11
CA THR A 153 -2.05 0.53 -7.56
C THR A 153 -1.56 -0.74 -8.28
N CYS A 154 -0.39 -1.27 -7.91
CA CYS A 154 0.14 -2.53 -8.46
C CYS A 154 -0.72 -3.74 -8.06
N ARG A 155 -1.28 -3.77 -6.84
CA ARG A 155 -2.22 -4.81 -6.42
C ARG A 155 -3.50 -4.81 -7.27
N LEU A 156 -4.06 -3.64 -7.54
CA LEU A 156 -5.23 -3.50 -8.42
C LEU A 156 -4.90 -3.94 -9.85
N ALA A 157 -3.74 -3.55 -10.38
CA ALA A 157 -3.28 -3.99 -11.69
C ALA A 157 -3.14 -5.53 -11.76
N ARG A 158 -2.53 -6.16 -10.76
CA ARG A 158 -2.41 -7.62 -10.66
C ARG A 158 -3.77 -8.30 -10.64
N ASN A 159 -4.70 -7.80 -9.81
CA ASN A 159 -6.05 -8.35 -9.71
C ASN A 159 -6.82 -8.20 -11.02
N SER A 160 -6.62 -7.09 -11.75
CA SER A 160 -7.27 -6.86 -13.04
C SER A 160 -6.85 -7.83 -14.14
N LEU A 161 -5.75 -8.55 -13.99
CA LEU A 161 -5.28 -9.57 -14.93
C LEU A 161 -5.82 -10.97 -14.64
N THR A 162 -6.32 -11.21 -13.42
CA THR A 162 -6.80 -12.55 -13.04
C THR A 162 -8.05 -12.95 -13.81
N GLY A 163 -9.01 -12.05 -13.96
CA GLY A 163 -10.22 -12.30 -14.77
C GLY A 163 -9.89 -12.64 -16.23
N PRO A 164 -9.17 -11.76 -16.95
CA PRO A 164 -8.75 -12.02 -18.32
C PRO A 164 -8.00 -13.35 -18.53
N SER A 165 -7.01 -13.65 -17.65
CA SER A 165 -6.25 -14.91 -17.77
C SER A 165 -7.15 -16.14 -17.64
N ARG A 166 -8.02 -16.16 -16.61
CA ARG A 166 -8.96 -17.26 -16.40
C ARG A 166 -9.99 -17.38 -17.53
N PHE A 167 -10.43 -16.24 -18.05
CA PHE A 167 -11.39 -16.20 -19.16
C PHE A 167 -10.79 -16.80 -20.44
N LEU A 168 -9.58 -16.41 -20.80
CA LEU A 168 -8.88 -16.99 -21.96
C LEU A 168 -8.71 -18.51 -21.80
N THR A 169 -8.27 -18.98 -20.64
CA THR A 169 -8.15 -20.42 -20.34
C THR A 169 -9.52 -21.12 -20.42
N HIS A 170 -10.60 -20.50 -19.92
CA HIS A 170 -11.96 -21.07 -20.00
C HIS A 170 -12.42 -21.25 -21.45
N LEU A 171 -12.23 -20.24 -22.29
CA LEU A 171 -12.58 -20.36 -23.72
C LEU A 171 -11.76 -21.46 -24.40
N ARG A 172 -10.46 -21.51 -24.15
CA ARG A 172 -9.56 -22.51 -24.73
C ARG A 172 -9.94 -23.94 -24.35
N ASN A 173 -10.27 -24.16 -23.09
CA ASN A 173 -10.74 -25.47 -22.60
C ASN A 173 -12.04 -25.94 -23.29
N ARG A 174 -12.80 -25.01 -23.86
CA ARG A 174 -14.01 -25.28 -24.65
C ARG A 174 -13.74 -25.32 -26.18
N GLY A 175 -12.50 -25.17 -26.60
CA GLY A 175 -12.12 -25.12 -28.01
C GLY A 175 -12.57 -23.83 -28.71
N ILE A 176 -12.87 -22.75 -27.94
CA ILE A 176 -13.38 -21.48 -28.46
C ILE A 176 -12.25 -20.47 -28.51
N THR A 177 -12.02 -19.85 -29.66
CA THR A 177 -11.07 -18.73 -29.77
C THR A 177 -11.72 -17.42 -29.32
N LEU A 178 -10.89 -16.44 -28.93
CA LEU A 178 -11.39 -15.14 -28.53
C LEU A 178 -12.18 -14.42 -29.63
N SER A 179 -11.86 -14.65 -30.88
CA SER A 179 -12.56 -14.06 -32.05
C SER A 179 -13.87 -14.78 -32.42
N ALA A 180 -14.00 -16.05 -32.02
CA ALA A 180 -15.18 -16.88 -32.32
C ALA A 180 -16.19 -16.95 -31.17
N MET A 181 -15.87 -16.36 -30.01
CA MET A 181 -16.76 -16.37 -28.85
C MET A 181 -18.08 -15.68 -29.11
N GLY A 182 -19.16 -16.25 -28.57
CA GLY A 182 -20.50 -15.69 -28.64
C GLY A 182 -20.96 -15.03 -27.33
N GLN A 183 -22.16 -14.44 -27.35
CA GLN A 183 -22.78 -13.84 -26.17
C GLN A 183 -23.00 -14.87 -25.06
N GLY A 184 -23.45 -16.09 -25.40
CA GLY A 184 -23.67 -17.18 -24.45
C GLY A 184 -22.41 -17.62 -23.70
N ASP A 185 -21.25 -17.56 -24.36
CA ASP A 185 -19.96 -17.91 -23.71
C ASP A 185 -19.60 -16.89 -22.62
N LEU A 186 -19.85 -15.60 -22.88
CA LEU A 186 -19.64 -14.54 -21.90
C LEU A 186 -20.62 -14.64 -20.72
N GLU A 187 -21.87 -14.94 -20.98
CA GLU A 187 -22.92 -15.11 -19.96
C GLU A 187 -22.63 -16.32 -19.07
N ALA A 188 -22.28 -17.45 -19.67
CA ALA A 188 -21.87 -18.66 -18.93
C ALA A 188 -20.65 -18.36 -18.04
N TRP A 189 -19.62 -17.70 -18.58
CA TRP A 189 -18.47 -17.27 -17.81
C TRP A 189 -18.85 -16.37 -16.63
N ALA A 190 -19.69 -15.37 -16.88
CA ALA A 190 -20.09 -14.40 -15.87
C ALA A 190 -20.89 -15.05 -14.73
N ALA A 191 -21.73 -16.01 -15.03
CA ALA A 191 -22.50 -16.78 -14.04
C ALA A 191 -21.60 -17.63 -13.15
N GLU A 192 -20.63 -18.32 -13.74
CA GLU A 192 -19.67 -19.17 -13.00
C GLU A 192 -18.63 -18.38 -12.21
N ASN A 193 -18.30 -17.17 -12.67
CA ASN A 193 -17.14 -16.39 -12.18
C ASN A 193 -17.50 -14.95 -11.78
N PRO A 194 -18.51 -14.71 -10.93
CA PRO A 194 -19.02 -13.36 -10.63
C PRO A 194 -17.95 -12.42 -10.07
N GLY A 195 -16.97 -12.93 -9.31
CA GLY A 195 -15.86 -12.15 -8.76
C GLY A 195 -14.85 -11.62 -9.79
N TYR A 196 -14.84 -12.15 -11.01
CA TYR A 196 -13.89 -11.78 -12.07
C TYR A 196 -14.53 -11.01 -13.22
N VAL A 197 -15.84 -10.87 -13.25
CA VAL A 197 -16.61 -10.23 -14.34
C VAL A 197 -16.08 -8.84 -14.64
N ILE A 198 -15.87 -8.00 -13.64
CA ILE A 198 -15.41 -6.61 -13.81
C ILE A 198 -14.07 -6.55 -14.54
N ALA A 199 -13.12 -7.37 -14.12
CA ALA A 199 -11.79 -7.42 -14.74
C ALA A 199 -11.87 -7.93 -16.19
N THR A 200 -12.69 -8.96 -16.44
CA THR A 200 -12.94 -9.52 -17.77
C THR A 200 -13.62 -8.48 -18.68
N VAL A 201 -14.61 -7.76 -18.21
CA VAL A 201 -15.29 -6.69 -18.96
C VAL A 201 -14.31 -5.57 -19.36
N ILE A 202 -13.40 -5.18 -18.47
CA ILE A 202 -12.36 -4.17 -18.79
C ILE A 202 -11.46 -4.68 -19.93
N PHE A 203 -11.04 -5.93 -19.86
CA PHE A 203 -10.26 -6.58 -20.91
C PHE A 203 -11.03 -6.66 -22.23
N LEU A 204 -12.28 -7.11 -22.21
CA LEU A 204 -13.12 -7.21 -23.41
C LEU A 204 -13.42 -5.87 -24.07
N ARG A 205 -13.59 -4.81 -23.29
CA ARG A 205 -13.69 -3.43 -23.83
C ARG A 205 -12.44 -3.01 -24.57
N TRP A 206 -11.27 -3.34 -24.04
CA TRP A 206 -10.00 -3.10 -24.71
C TRP A 206 -9.89 -3.99 -25.96
N ALA A 207 -10.15 -5.29 -25.85
CA ALA A 207 -10.06 -6.26 -26.95
C ALA A 207 -11.01 -5.88 -28.11
N ARG A 208 -12.22 -5.39 -27.79
CA ARG A 208 -13.17 -4.87 -28.79
C ARG A 208 -12.61 -3.67 -29.54
N ARG A 209 -11.95 -2.73 -28.88
CA ARG A 209 -11.28 -1.60 -29.55
C ARG A 209 -10.14 -2.04 -30.45
N GLN A 210 -9.52 -3.18 -30.14
CA GLN A 210 -8.49 -3.80 -30.95
C GLN A 210 -9.04 -4.76 -32.03
N ARG A 211 -10.37 -4.88 -32.15
CA ARG A 211 -11.08 -5.79 -33.06
C ARG A 211 -10.70 -7.27 -32.87
N LEU A 212 -10.39 -7.67 -31.64
CA LEU A 212 -10.02 -9.05 -31.27
C LEU A 212 -11.23 -9.88 -30.84
N VAL A 213 -12.37 -9.26 -30.58
CA VAL A 213 -13.61 -9.91 -30.16
C VAL A 213 -14.77 -9.36 -30.97
N PRO A 214 -15.84 -10.14 -31.17
CA PRO A 214 -17.06 -9.69 -31.81
C PRO A 214 -17.77 -8.61 -30.96
N VAL A 215 -18.83 -8.04 -31.52
CA VAL A 215 -19.68 -7.11 -30.80
C VAL A 215 -20.56 -7.89 -29.83
N LEU A 216 -20.33 -7.70 -28.54
CA LEU A 216 -21.03 -8.36 -27.43
C LEU A 216 -21.66 -7.33 -26.52
N GLU A 217 -22.76 -7.69 -25.87
CA GLU A 217 -23.32 -6.95 -24.76
C GLU A 217 -22.54 -7.25 -23.48
N LEU A 218 -21.74 -6.29 -23.05
CA LEU A 218 -20.93 -6.45 -21.86
C LEU A 218 -21.79 -6.22 -20.61
N PRO A 219 -21.69 -7.11 -19.59
CA PRO A 219 -22.40 -6.94 -18.34
C PRO A 219 -22.21 -5.54 -17.77
N LYS A 220 -23.31 -4.86 -17.43
CA LYS A 220 -23.27 -3.57 -16.76
C LYS A 220 -22.76 -3.80 -15.34
N GLN A 221 -21.79 -3.00 -14.94
CA GLN A 221 -21.30 -3.04 -13.57
C GLN A 221 -22.43 -2.53 -12.66
N GLN A 222 -23.09 -3.44 -11.94
CA GLN A 222 -23.94 -3.04 -10.85
C GLN A 222 -23.04 -2.47 -9.75
N MET A 223 -23.15 -1.16 -9.53
CA MET A 223 -22.46 -0.53 -8.41
C MET A 223 -23.15 -0.99 -7.12
N ASN A 224 -22.46 -1.85 -6.37
CA ASN A 224 -22.99 -2.31 -5.09
C ASN A 224 -23.19 -1.11 -4.16
N THR A 225 -24.43 -0.88 -3.76
CA THR A 225 -24.76 0.02 -2.66
C THR A 225 -24.00 -0.44 -1.41
N PRO A 226 -23.41 0.46 -0.64
CA PRO A 226 -22.77 0.06 0.61
C PRO A 226 -23.82 -0.63 1.51
N ARG A 227 -23.54 -1.89 1.90
CA ARG A 227 -24.45 -2.69 2.74
C ARG A 227 -24.01 -2.74 4.19
N GLN A 228 -22.82 -2.25 4.50
CA GLN A 228 -22.23 -2.32 5.83
C GLN A 228 -22.09 -0.91 6.39
N PHE A 229 -22.91 -0.63 7.39
CA PHE A 229 -22.82 0.56 8.21
C PHE A 229 -22.60 0.12 9.66
N SER A 230 -21.94 0.96 10.45
CA SER A 230 -21.91 0.84 11.90
C SER A 230 -23.17 1.49 12.46
N ASP A 231 -23.63 1.01 13.59
CA ASP A 231 -24.63 1.75 14.37
C ASP A 231 -24.06 3.14 14.69
N ALA A 232 -24.89 4.18 14.59
CA ALA A 232 -24.45 5.56 14.73
C ALA A 232 -24.06 5.88 16.19
N GLU A 233 -24.78 5.31 17.16
CA GLU A 233 -24.54 5.52 18.59
C GLU A 233 -23.26 4.80 19.04
N ASP A 234 -23.08 3.54 18.60
CA ASP A 234 -21.84 2.80 18.83
C ASP A 234 -20.65 3.51 18.21
N GLN A 235 -20.80 4.01 16.98
CA GLN A 235 -19.72 4.75 16.30
C GLN A 235 -19.36 6.03 17.05
N TRP A 236 -20.35 6.78 17.52
CA TRP A 236 -20.15 7.99 18.27
C TRP A 236 -19.46 7.72 19.61
N THR A 237 -19.86 6.65 20.31
CA THR A 237 -19.23 6.21 21.55
C THR A 237 -17.74 5.92 21.36
N ILE A 238 -17.38 5.19 20.30
CA ILE A 238 -15.97 4.91 19.98
C ILE A 238 -15.24 6.18 19.56
N ALA A 239 -15.87 7.05 18.75
CA ALA A 239 -15.28 8.31 18.34
C ALA A 239 -15.00 9.22 19.57
N LYS A 240 -15.97 9.34 20.49
CA LYS A 240 -15.79 10.06 21.75
C LYS A 240 -14.63 9.51 22.56
N ARG A 241 -14.51 8.19 22.65
CA ARG A 241 -13.37 7.55 23.31
C ARG A 241 -12.03 7.92 22.65
N CYS A 242 -11.94 7.96 21.32
CA CYS A 242 -10.75 8.43 20.63
C CYS A 242 -10.40 9.90 20.97
N LEU A 243 -11.41 10.74 21.25
CA LEU A 243 -11.22 12.14 21.61
C LEU A 243 -10.80 12.31 23.08
N THR A 244 -11.38 11.55 24.01
CA THR A 244 -11.30 11.83 25.45
C THR A 244 -10.44 10.84 26.26
N ASP A 245 -10.18 9.63 25.76
CA ASP A 245 -9.43 8.60 26.49
C ASP A 245 -7.92 8.80 26.34
N ASN A 246 -7.31 9.46 27.32
CA ASN A 246 -5.87 9.73 27.36
C ASN A 246 -5.01 8.47 27.63
N SER A 247 -5.62 7.33 27.98
CA SER A 247 -4.90 6.05 28.11
C SER A 247 -4.55 5.44 26.74
N LEU A 248 -5.24 5.89 25.68
CA LEU A 248 -4.97 5.44 24.32
C LEU A 248 -3.77 6.20 23.73
N PRO A 249 -2.86 5.51 23.02
CA PRO A 249 -1.78 6.16 22.29
C PRO A 249 -2.29 7.21 21.29
N HIS A 250 -1.65 8.36 21.17
CA HIS A 250 -2.01 9.47 20.29
C HIS A 250 -2.24 9.02 18.85
N ARG A 251 -1.39 8.10 18.35
CA ARG A 251 -1.57 7.48 17.04
C ARG A 251 -2.95 6.82 16.87
N LEU A 252 -3.39 6.01 17.84
CA LEU A 252 -4.66 5.30 17.76
C LEU A 252 -5.84 6.26 17.85
N ARG A 253 -5.74 7.28 18.67
CA ARG A 253 -6.75 8.33 18.82
C ARG A 253 -6.94 9.07 17.51
N LEU A 254 -5.85 9.59 16.89
CA LEU A 254 -5.93 10.31 15.62
C LEU A 254 -6.42 9.40 14.48
N VAL A 255 -5.88 8.20 14.34
CA VAL A 255 -6.29 7.25 13.28
C VAL A 255 -7.77 6.86 13.42
N GLY A 256 -8.24 6.60 14.64
CA GLY A 256 -9.65 6.30 14.93
C GLY A 256 -10.57 7.45 14.54
N ALA A 257 -10.24 8.67 14.95
CA ALA A 257 -10.98 9.88 14.61
C ALA A 257 -11.02 10.14 13.10
N LEU A 258 -9.89 9.97 12.39
CA LEU A 258 -9.84 10.15 10.93
C LEU A 258 -10.73 9.15 10.18
N VAL A 259 -10.90 7.93 10.69
CA VAL A 259 -11.83 6.94 10.10
C VAL A 259 -13.27 7.29 10.43
N LEU A 260 -13.58 7.56 11.71
CA LEU A 260 -14.95 7.64 12.23
C LEU A 260 -15.61 8.99 12.00
N LEU A 261 -14.83 10.08 11.97
CA LEU A 261 -15.33 11.45 11.80
C LEU A 261 -15.10 11.97 10.38
N TYR A 262 -13.95 11.68 9.78
CA TYR A 262 -13.59 12.20 8.45
C TYR A 262 -13.71 11.16 7.34
N GLY A 263 -14.16 9.95 7.63
CA GLY A 263 -14.39 8.91 6.63
C GLY A 263 -13.14 8.49 5.84
N GLN A 264 -11.95 8.63 6.43
CA GLN A 264 -10.70 8.34 5.74
C GLN A 264 -10.42 6.85 5.61
N GLN A 265 -9.71 6.46 4.55
CA GLN A 265 -9.25 5.09 4.37
C GLN A 265 -7.95 4.84 5.14
N ALA A 266 -7.80 3.66 5.74
CA ALA A 266 -6.56 3.27 6.41
C ALA A 266 -5.32 3.40 5.50
N SER A 267 -5.47 3.13 4.20
CA SER A 267 -4.41 3.32 3.21
C SER A 267 -4.02 4.78 2.99
N THR A 268 -4.96 5.71 3.07
CA THR A 268 -4.72 7.16 2.98
C THR A 268 -4.05 7.65 4.26
N ILE A 269 -4.60 7.26 5.42
CA ILE A 269 -4.06 7.62 6.74
C ILE A 269 -2.60 7.15 6.88
N ALA A 270 -2.31 5.91 6.48
CA ALA A 270 -0.95 5.36 6.53
C ALA A 270 0.10 6.22 5.78
N ARG A 271 -0.32 7.06 4.85
CA ARG A 271 0.54 7.86 3.96
C ARG A 271 0.62 9.32 4.32
N LEU A 272 -0.04 9.74 5.39
CA LEU A 272 0.08 11.10 5.87
C LEU A 272 1.54 11.41 6.19
N ARG A 273 1.97 12.57 5.73
CA ARG A 273 3.29 13.13 6.03
C ARG A 273 3.18 14.05 7.23
N ARG A 274 4.28 14.27 7.92
CA ARG A 274 4.35 15.32 8.96
C ARG A 274 4.06 16.70 8.39
N THR A 275 4.45 16.93 7.13
CA THR A 275 4.17 18.17 6.39
C THR A 275 2.71 18.32 6.00
N ASP A 276 1.88 17.28 6.13
CA ASP A 276 0.43 17.39 5.94
C ASP A 276 -0.26 17.97 7.18
N VAL A 277 0.41 18.01 8.32
CA VAL A 277 -0.04 18.73 9.52
C VAL A 277 0.67 20.07 9.54
N THR A 278 -0.11 21.13 9.56
CA THR A 278 0.40 22.52 9.55
C THR A 278 -0.14 23.30 10.72
N ASN A 279 0.68 24.18 11.26
CA ASN A 279 0.29 25.16 12.27
C ASN A 279 0.40 26.55 11.65
N THR A 280 -0.73 27.23 11.50
CA THR A 280 -0.79 28.60 10.98
C THR A 280 -1.48 29.48 12.00
N SER A 281 -0.69 30.37 12.64
CA SER A 281 -1.20 31.28 13.68
C SER A 281 -1.96 30.61 14.82
N GLY A 282 -1.50 29.42 15.25
CA GLY A 282 -2.13 28.65 16.32
C GLY A 282 -3.24 27.70 15.86
N LEU A 283 -3.67 27.80 14.62
CA LEU A 283 -4.64 26.85 14.04
C LEU A 283 -3.91 25.64 13.45
N ILE A 284 -4.17 24.47 14.03
CA ILE A 284 -3.65 23.20 13.54
C ILE A 284 -4.59 22.67 12.49
N SER A 285 -4.04 22.36 11.33
CA SER A 285 -4.81 21.74 10.25
C SER A 285 -4.11 20.52 9.66
N ILE A 286 -4.90 19.63 9.08
CA ILE A 286 -4.42 18.40 8.43
C ILE A 286 -4.88 18.35 6.97
N ARG A 287 -3.99 18.03 6.05
CA ARG A 287 -4.29 17.89 4.64
C ARG A 287 -4.69 16.45 4.31
N LEU A 288 -5.97 16.24 4.08
CA LEU A 288 -6.55 14.95 3.68
C LEU A 288 -6.92 14.91 2.19
N GLY A 289 -7.18 16.08 1.61
CA GLY A 289 -7.51 16.32 0.21
C GLY A 289 -6.60 17.36 -0.42
N ARG A 290 -7.19 18.20 -1.29
CA ARG A 290 -6.50 19.35 -1.88
C ARG A 290 -6.30 20.44 -0.85
N ASP A 291 -7.33 20.71 -0.08
CA ASP A 291 -7.37 21.74 0.94
C ASP A 291 -7.19 21.11 2.33
N ALA A 292 -6.65 21.88 3.28
CA ALA A 292 -6.44 21.42 4.64
C ALA A 292 -7.73 21.57 5.47
N VAL A 293 -7.95 20.64 6.38
CA VAL A 293 -9.03 20.65 7.37
C VAL A 293 -8.48 21.15 8.68
N VAL A 294 -9.09 22.21 9.24
CA VAL A 294 -8.78 22.67 10.59
C VAL A 294 -9.25 21.63 11.60
N LEU A 295 -8.40 21.28 12.54
CA LEU A 295 -8.72 20.33 13.59
C LEU A 295 -9.09 21.09 14.86
N ASP A 296 -10.20 20.66 15.48
CA ASP A 296 -10.58 21.11 16.81
C ASP A 296 -9.84 20.30 17.89
N GLU A 297 -9.76 20.84 19.11
CA GLU A 297 -9.24 20.10 20.25
C GLU A 297 -10.13 18.89 20.61
N PRO A 298 -9.55 17.78 21.02
CA PRO A 298 -8.14 17.54 21.30
C PRO A 298 -7.33 17.03 20.10
N LEU A 299 -7.92 16.90 18.91
CA LEU A 299 -7.23 16.35 17.73
C LEU A 299 -6.12 17.27 17.23
N ALA A 300 -6.30 18.59 17.38
CA ALA A 300 -5.30 19.58 17.02
C ALA A 300 -3.98 19.33 17.78
N THR A 301 -4.05 19.26 19.09
CA THR A 301 -2.89 18.96 19.96
C THR A 301 -2.27 17.61 19.61
N ILE A 302 -3.06 16.54 19.46
CA ILE A 302 -2.58 15.20 19.12
C ILE A 302 -1.85 15.18 17.77
N ALA A 303 -2.41 15.85 16.75
CA ALA A 303 -1.82 15.90 15.43
C ALA A 303 -0.49 16.68 15.44
N ALA A 304 -0.45 17.81 16.14
CA ALA A 304 0.75 18.63 16.30
C ALA A 304 1.88 17.87 17.00
N GLU A 305 1.57 17.18 18.10
CA GLU A 305 2.55 16.37 18.83
C GLU A 305 3.11 15.22 17.99
N LEU A 306 2.25 14.50 17.25
CA LEU A 306 2.68 13.45 16.34
C LEU A 306 3.55 13.99 15.20
N ALA A 307 3.26 15.17 14.68
CA ALA A 307 4.05 15.81 13.65
C ALA A 307 5.40 16.33 14.16
N ALA A 308 5.43 16.85 15.39
CA ALA A 308 6.64 17.37 16.04
C ALA A 308 7.54 16.28 16.63
N ALA A 309 6.99 15.08 16.89
CA ALA A 309 7.74 14.00 17.53
C ALA A 309 9.03 13.68 16.76
N ALA A 310 10.18 13.96 17.39
CA ALA A 310 11.50 13.66 16.81
C ALA A 310 11.71 12.16 16.57
N VAL A 311 10.99 11.34 17.34
CA VAL A 311 11.05 9.88 17.29
C VAL A 311 9.65 9.35 17.02
N PRO A 312 9.41 8.66 15.87
CA PRO A 312 8.11 8.08 15.59
C PRO A 312 7.71 7.05 16.65
N ASP A 313 6.42 7.00 16.99
CA ASP A 313 5.82 6.03 17.93
C ASP A 313 6.07 4.57 17.55
N ALA A 314 6.28 4.31 16.25
CA ALA A 314 6.77 3.05 15.71
C ALA A 314 8.20 3.24 15.18
N GLN A 315 9.18 3.25 16.07
CA GLN A 315 10.58 3.25 15.64
C GLN A 315 10.88 2.02 14.78
N PRO A 316 11.66 2.19 13.69
CA PRO A 316 12.28 1.05 13.06
C PRO A 316 13.00 0.25 14.14
N ARG A 317 12.59 -1.01 14.33
CA ARG A 317 13.26 -1.87 15.31
C ARG A 317 14.53 -2.39 14.69
N GLY A 318 15.56 -2.44 15.46
CA GLY A 318 16.77 -3.08 15.08
C GLY A 318 17.66 -2.28 14.14
N ILE A 319 18.38 -3.01 13.30
CA ILE A 319 19.35 -2.47 12.35
C ILE A 319 18.77 -1.36 11.46
N ALA A 320 17.49 -1.46 11.11
CA ALA A 320 16.81 -0.47 10.29
C ALA A 320 16.84 0.96 10.87
N ARG A 321 17.01 1.11 12.19
CA ARG A 321 17.13 2.41 12.85
C ARG A 321 18.38 3.17 12.41
N ALA A 322 19.51 2.49 12.29
CA ALA A 322 20.76 3.10 11.82
C ALA A 322 20.68 3.64 10.39
N PHE A 323 19.72 3.16 9.60
CA PHE A 323 19.49 3.58 8.22
C PHE A 323 18.36 4.62 8.05
N ASN A 324 17.77 5.08 9.15
CA ASN A 324 16.65 6.03 9.16
C ASN A 324 16.95 7.29 9.98
N ALA A 325 18.23 7.71 10.00
CA ALA A 325 18.75 8.76 10.88
C ALA A 325 18.10 10.14 10.67
N GLU A 326 17.56 10.44 9.49
CA GLU A 326 16.95 11.75 9.17
C GLU A 326 15.42 11.75 9.33
N GLY A 327 14.83 10.62 9.77
CA GLY A 327 13.39 10.44 9.74
C GLY A 327 12.86 10.29 8.31
N ASP A 328 11.73 9.63 8.16
CA ASP A 328 11.15 9.33 6.84
C ASP A 328 10.06 10.33 6.42
N GLY A 329 9.80 11.34 7.25
CA GLY A 329 8.77 12.36 7.02
C GLY A 329 7.33 11.82 7.09
N TRP A 330 7.12 10.54 7.41
CA TRP A 330 5.79 9.97 7.62
C TRP A 330 5.23 10.38 8.98
N LEU A 331 3.95 10.72 9.03
CA LEU A 331 3.26 10.96 10.30
C LEU A 331 3.19 9.65 11.11
N PHE A 332 3.01 8.53 10.41
CA PHE A 332 3.01 7.19 10.98
C PHE A 332 4.10 6.35 10.32
N SER A 333 5.27 6.34 10.92
CA SER A 333 6.42 5.59 10.41
C SER A 333 6.26 4.09 10.60
N GLY A 334 6.73 3.32 9.60
CA GLY A 334 6.73 1.86 9.63
C GLY A 334 8.01 1.26 10.19
N ARG A 335 8.08 -0.07 10.19
CA ARG A 335 9.26 -0.81 10.69
C ARG A 335 10.47 -0.80 9.75
N GLY A 336 10.28 -0.44 8.48
CA GLY A 336 11.37 -0.41 7.49
C GLY A 336 11.82 1.02 7.18
N PRO A 337 13.10 1.23 6.83
CA PRO A 337 13.60 2.55 6.47
C PRO A 337 12.77 3.20 5.36
N GLY A 338 12.39 4.47 5.55
CA GLY A 338 11.63 5.26 4.56
C GLY A 338 10.22 4.77 4.25
N LYS A 339 9.65 3.83 5.02
CA LYS A 339 8.33 3.26 4.78
C LYS A 339 7.30 3.76 5.78
N PRO A 340 6.07 4.07 5.34
CA PRO A 340 4.96 4.35 6.26
C PRO A 340 4.54 3.09 7.02
N LEU A 341 3.76 3.28 8.06
CA LEU A 341 3.08 2.18 8.75
C LEU A 341 2.15 1.47 7.76
N GLY A 342 2.23 0.14 7.70
CA GLY A 342 1.44 -0.63 6.75
C GLY A 342 -0.05 -0.56 7.05
N GLU A 343 -0.89 -0.50 6.00
CA GLU A 343 -2.36 -0.49 6.11
C GLU A 343 -2.90 -1.65 6.96
N ALA A 344 -2.30 -2.84 6.86
CA ALA A 344 -2.69 -4.00 7.65
C ALA A 344 -2.46 -3.78 9.16
N ALA A 345 -1.36 -3.14 9.53
CA ALA A 345 -1.06 -2.82 10.93
C ALA A 345 -2.05 -1.79 11.47
N LEU A 346 -2.37 -0.73 10.70
CA LEU A 346 -3.40 0.23 11.07
C LEU A 346 -4.77 -0.41 11.24
N ARG A 347 -5.16 -1.31 10.34
CA ARG A 347 -6.43 -2.03 10.46
C ARG A 347 -6.48 -2.91 11.71
N GLN A 348 -5.38 -3.58 12.03
CA GLN A 348 -5.28 -4.38 13.24
C GLN A 348 -5.43 -3.51 14.50
N ASP A 349 -4.78 -2.35 14.52
CA ASP A 349 -4.91 -1.40 15.62
C ASP A 349 -6.34 -0.87 15.76
N LEU A 350 -6.98 -0.51 14.65
CA LEU A 350 -8.39 -0.08 14.63
C LEU A 350 -9.33 -1.20 15.12
N THR A 351 -9.06 -2.45 14.76
CA THR A 351 -9.86 -3.61 15.22
C THR A 351 -9.77 -3.77 16.73
N LYS A 352 -8.60 -3.53 17.34
CA LYS A 352 -8.43 -3.55 18.81
C LYS A 352 -9.28 -2.48 19.53
N LEU A 353 -9.56 -1.36 18.86
CA LEU A 353 -10.47 -0.32 19.34
C LEU A 353 -11.95 -0.61 19.07
N GLY A 354 -12.27 -1.75 18.45
CA GLY A 354 -13.63 -2.09 18.04
C GLY A 354 -14.07 -1.44 16.73
N ILE A 355 -13.15 -0.75 16.01
CA ILE A 355 -13.47 -0.03 14.78
C ILE A 355 -13.41 -0.99 13.58
N ARG A 356 -14.55 -1.22 12.98
CA ARG A 356 -14.66 -1.88 11.66
C ARG A 356 -14.47 -0.82 10.59
N THR A 357 -13.27 -0.73 10.02
CA THR A 357 -12.85 0.37 9.12
C THR A 357 -13.82 0.65 7.97
N ARG A 358 -14.42 -0.39 7.37
CA ARG A 358 -15.32 -0.21 6.23
C ARG A 358 -16.67 0.34 6.65
N SER A 359 -17.32 -0.24 7.66
CA SER A 359 -18.63 0.22 8.14
C SER A 359 -18.53 1.59 8.80
N GLY A 360 -17.53 1.82 9.68
CA GLY A 360 -17.31 3.12 10.31
C GLY A 360 -17.06 4.24 9.30
N ARG A 361 -16.21 3.98 8.29
CA ARG A 361 -16.01 4.93 7.19
C ARG A 361 -17.29 5.21 6.39
N ASN A 362 -18.08 4.18 6.09
CA ASN A 362 -19.32 4.34 5.35
C ASN A 362 -20.33 5.22 6.12
N THR A 363 -20.49 4.97 7.42
CA THR A 363 -21.35 5.77 8.29
C THR A 363 -20.87 7.22 8.37
N ALA A 364 -19.56 7.46 8.52
CA ALA A 364 -19.00 8.81 8.51
C ALA A 364 -19.25 9.55 7.18
N LEU A 365 -19.00 8.89 6.04
CA LEU A 365 -19.21 9.50 4.73
C LEU A 365 -20.70 9.77 4.45
N LEU A 366 -21.60 8.91 4.93
CA LEU A 366 -23.04 9.14 4.81
C LEU A 366 -23.48 10.37 5.62
N ALA A 367 -22.97 10.49 6.86
CA ALA A 367 -23.24 11.66 7.71
C ALA A 367 -22.70 12.94 7.07
N LEU A 368 -21.44 12.96 6.66
CA LEU A 368 -20.83 14.12 6.02
C LEU A 368 -21.53 14.53 4.71
N ALA A 369 -21.97 13.56 3.90
CA ALA A 369 -22.65 13.83 2.64
C ALA A 369 -24.06 14.40 2.81
N ARG A 370 -24.65 14.38 4.01
CA ARG A 370 -25.91 15.07 4.33
C ARG A 370 -25.72 16.57 4.41
N ASP A 371 -24.62 16.99 5.03
CA ASP A 371 -24.40 18.38 5.43
C ASP A 371 -23.41 19.11 4.51
N VAL A 372 -22.52 18.36 3.85
CA VAL A 372 -21.41 18.93 3.07
C VAL A 372 -21.60 18.68 1.57
N PRO A 373 -21.50 19.71 0.71
CA PRO A 373 -21.57 19.57 -0.73
C PRO A 373 -20.51 18.62 -1.30
N PRO A 374 -20.79 17.85 -2.38
CA PRO A 374 -19.86 16.87 -2.96
C PRO A 374 -18.49 17.45 -3.31
N MET A 375 -18.43 18.67 -3.85
CA MET A 375 -17.15 19.31 -4.20
C MET A 375 -16.31 19.62 -2.97
N VAL A 376 -16.92 20.05 -1.88
CA VAL A 376 -16.22 20.31 -0.62
C VAL A 376 -15.68 19.02 -0.02
N LEU A 377 -16.43 17.91 -0.10
CA LEU A 377 -15.92 16.59 0.29
C LEU A 377 -14.70 16.15 -0.56
N CYS A 378 -14.69 16.48 -1.85
CA CYS A 378 -13.53 16.22 -2.71
C CYS A 378 -12.31 17.02 -2.26
N ASP A 379 -12.50 18.31 -2.03
CA ASP A 379 -11.42 19.23 -1.72
C ASP A 379 -10.83 19.00 -0.33
N LEU A 380 -11.67 18.83 0.68
CA LEU A 380 -11.21 18.63 2.06
C LEU A 380 -10.77 17.19 2.36
N LEU A 381 -11.51 16.19 1.87
CA LEU A 381 -11.29 14.80 2.25
C LEU A 381 -10.58 13.94 1.18
N GLY A 382 -10.30 14.50 0.00
CA GLY A 382 -9.68 13.78 -1.10
C GLY A 382 -10.55 12.65 -1.69
N VAL A 383 -11.85 12.72 -1.49
CA VAL A 383 -12.82 11.77 -2.05
C VAL A 383 -12.99 12.07 -3.54
N GLY A 384 -12.94 11.07 -4.41
CA GLY A 384 -13.18 11.30 -5.84
C GLY A 384 -14.60 11.80 -6.14
N SER A 385 -14.76 12.70 -7.11
CA SER A 385 -16.03 13.37 -7.45
C SER A 385 -17.21 12.40 -7.63
N SER A 386 -17.03 11.37 -8.45
CA SER A 386 -18.05 10.33 -8.64
C SER A 386 -18.41 9.57 -7.35
N THR A 387 -17.49 9.49 -6.41
CA THR A 387 -17.72 8.87 -5.10
C THR A 387 -18.49 9.84 -4.21
N ALA A 388 -18.11 11.10 -4.17
CA ALA A 388 -18.80 12.13 -3.37
C ALA A 388 -20.26 12.31 -3.83
N GLU A 389 -20.50 12.41 -5.14
CA GLU A 389 -21.85 12.47 -5.69
C GLU A 389 -22.69 11.23 -5.35
N ARG A 390 -22.10 10.05 -5.41
CA ARG A 390 -22.77 8.81 -5.01
C ARG A 390 -23.17 8.82 -3.54
N TRP A 391 -22.28 9.27 -2.64
CA TRP A 391 -22.62 9.40 -1.23
C TRP A 391 -23.73 10.43 -1.01
N ARG A 392 -23.73 11.53 -1.76
CA ARG A 392 -24.83 12.50 -1.74
C ARG A 392 -26.16 11.88 -2.18
N GLY A 393 -26.12 11.05 -3.24
CA GLY A 393 -27.30 10.29 -3.68
C GLY A 393 -27.84 9.35 -2.60
N TYR A 394 -26.96 8.64 -1.87
CA TYR A 394 -27.37 7.79 -0.75
C TYR A 394 -27.94 8.61 0.41
N ALA A 395 -27.36 9.76 0.72
CA ALA A 395 -27.83 10.66 1.75
C ALA A 395 -29.21 11.27 1.41
N GLY A 396 -29.43 11.65 0.14
CA GLY A 396 -30.72 12.16 -0.36
C GLY A 396 -31.81 11.10 -0.44
N GLY A 397 -31.45 9.85 -0.83
CA GLY A 397 -32.38 8.71 -0.85
C GLY A 397 -32.90 8.30 0.54
N ALA A 398 -32.08 8.47 1.58
CA ALA A 398 -32.51 8.25 2.96
C ALA A 398 -33.62 9.23 3.39
N TRP A 399 -33.60 10.48 2.89
CA TRP A 399 -34.67 11.47 3.10
C TRP A 399 -35.95 11.11 2.36
N ALA A 400 -35.87 10.61 1.13
CA ALA A 400 -37.04 10.18 0.36
C ALA A 400 -37.75 9.00 1.04
N THR A 401 -37.02 8.06 1.60
CA THR A 401 -37.56 6.93 2.36
C THR A 401 -38.19 7.39 3.68
N TYR A 402 -37.57 8.33 4.39
CA TYR A 402 -38.13 8.90 5.63
C TYR A 402 -39.37 9.72 5.37
N ALA A 403 -39.39 10.52 4.29
CA ALA A 403 -40.58 11.28 3.89
C ALA A 403 -41.75 10.40 3.43
N SER A 404 -41.47 9.19 2.90
CA SER A 404 -42.49 8.22 2.50
C SER A 404 -43.00 7.36 3.67
N THR A 405 -42.26 7.32 4.81
CA THR A 405 -42.66 6.60 6.02
C THR A 405 -43.09 7.53 7.17
N GLY A 406 -43.30 8.81 6.88
CA GLY A 406 -43.80 9.79 7.86
C GLY A 406 -45.10 9.35 8.53
N PRO A 407 -45.30 9.63 9.83
CA PRO A 407 -46.43 9.17 10.57
C PRO A 407 -47.73 9.73 9.97
N HIS A 408 -48.66 8.83 9.67
CA HIS A 408 -50.07 9.15 9.45
C HIS A 408 -50.73 9.51 10.76
#